data_c122fc3850e3bf2e8dcc1d14db216da3
#
_entry.id   c122fc3850e3bf2e8dcc1d14db216da3
#
_cell.length_a   1.000
_cell.length_b   1.000
_cell.length_c   1.000
_cell.angle_alpha   90.00
_cell.angle_beta   90.00
_cell.angle_gamma   90.00
#
_symmetry.space_group_name_H-M   'P 1'
#
loop_
_entity.id
_entity.type
_entity.pdbx_description
1 polymer ?
#
loop_
_entity_poly.entity_id
_entity_poly.type
_entity_poly.pdbx_seq_one_letter_code
_entity_poly.pdbx_strand_id
1 'polypeptide(L)'
;MDRQDLSNLIEDHVEGHALNAAFYTDPDIYELEVDRIFSQVWLYAAHQSEIPEAGDYCLFEAAGESVIIIRGRDGEINALLNVCRHRGSRITTEHKGCSKRLTCPYHGWTYGLDGSLIAAAHMSPDFDKSDYGLQKVHLHVFQGMIFINFAETPRPFDVIENDLGPYLRPLRLDKAKVAHRQSYKINSNWKFAVENYKECYHCGPAHPEYSRAHSLALPEDRYEREMQALLEKMPACGLNNDDMVKGYELGEEFGLDRAWEHYPLLRGHVTGSEDGQPVAPLMGDLKDFDGGAHDFKVGPLFFALAYSDHVVFYRFTPLSIDQCDCDITWVVNGDAEEGKDYDLARLIWLWDVTTQADKKIIQDNHDGVMSRYFIPGPFSEFEDVTQKWVEWYLDILK
;
A
#
# COMPACT_ATOMS: atom_id res chain seq x y z
N MET A 1 1.38 -8.60 -27.74
CA MET A 1 2.34 -9.75 -27.71
C MET A 1 1.55 -11.06 -27.77
N ASP A 2 1.95 -12.05 -28.56
CA ASP A 2 1.25 -13.34 -28.48
C ASP A 2 1.77 -14.20 -27.30
N ARG A 3 1.05 -15.29 -26.97
CA ARG A 3 1.39 -16.14 -25.82
C ARG A 3 2.76 -16.82 -25.96
N GLN A 4 3.20 -17.10 -27.20
CA GLN A 4 4.52 -17.71 -27.44
C GLN A 4 5.63 -16.70 -27.28
N ASP A 5 5.42 -15.45 -27.71
CA ASP A 5 6.38 -14.36 -27.52
C ASP A 5 6.61 -14.07 -26.02
N LEU A 6 5.54 -14.08 -25.21
CA LEU A 6 5.65 -13.91 -23.77
C LEU A 6 6.40 -15.09 -23.13
N SER A 7 6.11 -16.34 -23.51
CA SER A 7 6.82 -17.52 -23.00
C SER A 7 8.31 -17.44 -23.31
N ASN A 8 8.66 -17.07 -24.54
CA ASN A 8 10.06 -16.90 -24.95
C ASN A 8 10.74 -15.78 -24.14
N LEU A 9 10.03 -14.66 -23.90
CA LEU A 9 10.58 -13.54 -23.13
C LEU A 9 10.86 -13.93 -21.67
N ILE A 10 9.99 -14.76 -21.08
CA ILE A 10 10.18 -15.30 -19.72
C ILE A 10 11.35 -16.31 -19.70
N GLU A 11 11.41 -17.20 -20.68
CA GLU A 11 12.47 -18.21 -20.80
C GLU A 11 13.87 -17.58 -21.04
N ASP A 12 13.92 -16.46 -21.74
CA ASP A 12 15.16 -15.71 -22.04
C ASP A 12 15.62 -14.86 -20.83
N HIS A 13 14.81 -14.76 -19.76
CA HIS A 13 15.23 -14.03 -18.56
C HIS A 13 16.42 -14.70 -17.87
N VAL A 14 17.43 -13.90 -17.56
CA VAL A 14 18.63 -14.35 -16.84
C VAL A 14 18.38 -14.19 -15.34
N GLU A 15 18.40 -15.30 -14.60
CA GLU A 15 18.25 -15.29 -13.14
C GLU A 15 19.24 -14.33 -12.48
N GLY A 16 18.76 -13.59 -11.47
CA GLY A 16 19.58 -12.58 -10.77
C GLY A 16 19.82 -11.29 -11.55
N HIS A 17 19.05 -11.03 -12.61
CA HIS A 17 19.11 -9.80 -13.39
C HIS A 17 17.79 -9.04 -13.39
N ALA A 18 17.85 -7.75 -13.69
CA ALA A 18 16.68 -6.92 -13.94
C ALA A 18 15.84 -7.45 -15.11
N LEU A 19 14.56 -7.08 -15.15
CA LEU A 19 13.63 -7.47 -16.21
C LEU A 19 14.01 -6.84 -17.57
N ASN A 20 13.69 -7.55 -18.65
CA ASN A 20 13.79 -6.99 -20.01
C ASN A 20 12.84 -5.78 -20.16
N ALA A 21 13.23 -4.79 -20.98
CA ALA A 21 12.43 -3.59 -21.24
C ALA A 21 10.97 -3.87 -21.63
N ALA A 22 10.71 -4.97 -22.35
CA ALA A 22 9.36 -5.35 -22.75
C ALA A 22 8.41 -5.54 -21.55
N PHE A 23 8.89 -6.02 -20.42
CA PHE A 23 8.05 -6.14 -19.20
C PHE A 23 7.56 -4.81 -18.67
N TYR A 24 8.20 -3.70 -18.99
CA TYR A 24 7.81 -2.37 -18.55
C TYR A 24 7.05 -1.58 -19.62
N THR A 25 7.12 -1.99 -20.90
CA THR A 25 6.72 -1.16 -22.04
C THR A 25 5.65 -1.78 -22.92
N ASP A 26 5.43 -3.11 -22.84
CA ASP A 26 4.45 -3.80 -23.67
C ASP A 26 3.04 -3.68 -23.05
N PRO A 27 2.05 -3.06 -23.76
CA PRO A 27 0.70 -2.89 -23.22
C PRO A 27 -0.03 -4.22 -22.99
N ASP A 28 0.27 -5.29 -23.75
CA ASP A 28 -0.37 -6.59 -23.56
C ASP A 28 0.11 -7.24 -22.26
N ILE A 29 1.37 -7.01 -21.86
CA ILE A 29 1.86 -7.43 -20.54
C ILE A 29 1.15 -6.65 -19.44
N TYR A 30 0.95 -5.34 -19.60
CA TYR A 30 0.23 -4.54 -18.60
C TYR A 30 -1.22 -5.02 -18.44
N GLU A 31 -1.92 -5.37 -19.52
CA GLU A 31 -3.26 -5.96 -19.43
C GLU A 31 -3.26 -7.30 -18.67
N LEU A 32 -2.24 -8.13 -18.86
CA LEU A 32 -2.08 -9.36 -18.07
C LEU A 32 -1.82 -9.08 -16.60
N GLU A 33 -1.08 -8.02 -16.26
CA GLU A 33 -0.88 -7.58 -14.88
C GLU A 33 -2.21 -7.13 -14.24
N VAL A 34 -3.06 -6.41 -14.99
CA VAL A 34 -4.41 -6.06 -14.53
C VAL A 34 -5.21 -7.31 -14.21
N ASP A 35 -5.22 -8.29 -15.11
CA ASP A 35 -6.02 -9.50 -14.97
C ASP A 35 -5.48 -10.46 -13.91
N ARG A 36 -4.15 -10.63 -13.84
CA ARG A 36 -3.51 -11.64 -13.03
C ARG A 36 -2.98 -11.14 -11.69
N ILE A 37 -2.71 -9.82 -11.56
CA ILE A 37 -2.20 -9.22 -10.33
C ILE A 37 -3.26 -8.34 -9.70
N PHE A 38 -3.58 -7.19 -10.30
CA PHE A 38 -4.37 -6.16 -9.62
C PHE A 38 -5.81 -6.57 -9.34
N SER A 39 -6.38 -7.45 -10.17
CA SER A 39 -7.71 -8.01 -9.93
C SER A 39 -7.73 -9.18 -8.93
N GLN A 40 -6.56 -9.73 -8.54
CA GLN A 40 -6.48 -10.94 -7.71
C GLN A 40 -5.95 -10.69 -6.30
N VAL A 41 -5.15 -9.63 -6.10
CA VAL A 41 -4.52 -9.34 -4.80
C VAL A 41 -5.40 -8.48 -3.91
N TRP A 42 -5.14 -8.50 -2.60
CA TRP A 42 -5.69 -7.53 -1.66
C TRP A 42 -5.00 -6.18 -1.83
N LEU A 43 -5.79 -5.14 -2.09
CA LEU A 43 -5.34 -3.78 -2.32
C LEU A 43 -5.73 -2.89 -1.15
N TYR A 44 -4.77 -2.21 -0.55
CA TYR A 44 -5.06 -1.19 0.46
C TYR A 44 -5.80 0.00 -0.16
N ALA A 45 -7.00 0.29 0.32
CA ALA A 45 -7.83 1.35 -0.22
C ALA A 45 -7.78 2.63 0.62
N ALA A 46 -7.95 2.52 1.94
CA ALA A 46 -8.03 3.65 2.87
C ALA A 46 -7.81 3.20 4.32
N HIS A 47 -7.75 4.15 5.24
CA HIS A 47 -7.86 3.89 6.67
C HIS A 47 -9.29 4.26 7.15
N GLN A 48 -9.86 3.48 8.05
CA GLN A 48 -11.25 3.69 8.55
C GLN A 48 -11.51 5.07 9.15
N SER A 49 -10.48 5.74 9.67
CA SER A 49 -10.59 7.10 10.21
C SER A 49 -10.83 8.17 9.14
N GLU A 50 -10.67 7.83 7.86
CA GLU A 50 -10.96 8.75 6.75
C GLU A 50 -12.46 8.82 6.43
N ILE A 51 -13.25 7.85 6.92
CA ILE A 51 -14.70 7.75 6.76
C ILE A 51 -15.37 7.45 8.12
N PRO A 52 -15.25 8.36 9.13
CA PRO A 52 -15.65 8.08 10.51
C PRO A 52 -17.16 7.95 10.68
N GLU A 53 -17.95 8.71 9.92
CA GLU A 53 -19.40 8.83 10.14
C GLU A 53 -20.21 8.14 9.02
N ALA A 54 -21.44 7.75 9.35
CA ALA A 54 -22.35 7.15 8.37
C ALA A 54 -22.60 8.06 7.17
N GLY A 55 -22.29 7.59 5.99
CA GLY A 55 -22.35 8.34 4.73
C GLY A 55 -21.04 8.93 4.28
N ASP A 56 -20.02 8.96 5.11
CA ASP A 56 -18.68 9.35 4.70
C ASP A 56 -18.13 8.34 3.72
N TYR A 57 -17.49 8.83 2.66
CA TYR A 57 -16.89 7.98 1.64
C TYR A 57 -15.57 8.54 1.11
N CYS A 58 -14.75 7.64 0.57
CA CYS A 58 -13.63 7.98 -0.29
C CYS A 58 -13.63 7.10 -1.56
N LEU A 59 -13.04 7.61 -2.63
CA LEU A 59 -12.82 6.84 -3.85
C LEU A 59 -11.47 6.13 -3.78
N PHE A 60 -11.46 4.89 -4.22
CA PHE A 60 -10.27 4.14 -4.58
C PHE A 60 -10.28 3.95 -6.10
N GLU A 61 -9.18 4.29 -6.76
CA GLU A 61 -9.02 4.13 -8.20
C GLU A 61 -7.70 3.41 -8.48
N ALA A 62 -7.74 2.34 -9.25
CA ALA A 62 -6.56 1.57 -9.67
C ALA A 62 -6.88 0.78 -10.94
N ALA A 63 -5.91 0.66 -11.86
CA ALA A 63 -6.01 -0.18 -13.06
C ALA A 63 -7.31 0.00 -13.86
N GLY A 64 -7.79 1.24 -13.95
CA GLY A 64 -9.03 1.57 -14.69
C GLY A 64 -10.31 1.43 -13.88
N GLU A 65 -10.30 0.77 -12.73
CA GLU A 65 -11.46 0.59 -11.87
C GLU A 65 -11.62 1.73 -10.86
N SER A 66 -12.88 2.00 -10.47
CA SER A 66 -13.23 2.98 -9.44
C SER A 66 -14.20 2.36 -8.44
N VAL A 67 -13.87 2.47 -7.15
CA VAL A 67 -14.63 1.90 -6.03
C VAL A 67 -14.96 2.98 -5.01
N ILE A 68 -16.23 3.03 -4.59
CA ILE A 68 -16.69 3.88 -3.50
C ILE A 68 -16.54 3.09 -2.20
N ILE A 69 -15.63 3.51 -1.33
CA ILE A 69 -15.50 2.98 0.04
C ILE A 69 -16.35 3.87 0.92
N ILE A 70 -17.41 3.34 1.50
CA ILE A 70 -18.43 4.13 2.20
C ILE A 70 -18.85 3.50 3.53
N ARG A 71 -19.01 4.32 4.57
CA ARG A 71 -19.57 3.86 5.82
C ARG A 71 -21.08 3.82 5.76
N GLY A 72 -21.64 2.63 6.00
CA GLY A 72 -23.07 2.37 6.11
C GLY A 72 -23.72 3.01 7.35
N ARG A 73 -25.05 3.00 7.39
CA ARG A 73 -25.82 3.48 8.57
C ARG A 73 -25.74 2.54 9.76
N ASP A 74 -25.42 1.30 9.51
CA ASP A 74 -25.17 0.24 10.49
C ASP A 74 -23.76 0.30 11.10
N GLY A 75 -22.92 1.22 10.60
CA GLY A 75 -21.51 1.36 10.97
C GLY A 75 -20.56 0.50 10.15
N GLU A 76 -21.05 -0.44 9.35
CA GLU A 76 -20.24 -1.29 8.48
C GLU A 76 -19.69 -0.51 7.29
N ILE A 77 -18.53 -0.93 6.78
CA ILE A 77 -17.91 -0.33 5.60
C ILE A 77 -18.28 -1.17 4.39
N ASN A 78 -18.70 -0.50 3.31
CA ASN A 78 -19.01 -1.13 2.04
C ASN A 78 -18.02 -0.66 0.96
N ALA A 79 -17.64 -1.56 0.06
CA ALA A 79 -16.91 -1.28 -1.16
C ALA A 79 -17.83 -1.53 -2.37
N LEU A 80 -18.16 -0.48 -3.09
CA LEU A 80 -19.15 -0.51 -4.16
C LEU A 80 -18.51 -0.02 -5.47
N LEU A 81 -18.64 -0.78 -6.56
CA LEU A 81 -18.20 -0.29 -7.86
C LEU A 81 -18.89 1.04 -8.20
N ASN A 82 -18.11 2.03 -8.57
CA ASN A 82 -18.58 3.37 -8.93
C ASN A 82 -19.20 3.39 -10.35
N VAL A 83 -20.04 2.41 -10.61
CA VAL A 83 -20.64 2.17 -11.94
C VAL A 83 -22.14 1.96 -11.81
N CYS A 84 -22.93 2.92 -12.29
CA CYS A 84 -24.38 2.85 -12.25
C CYS A 84 -24.94 1.66 -13.05
N ARG A 85 -25.77 0.84 -12.43
CA ARG A 85 -26.36 -0.36 -13.02
C ARG A 85 -27.34 -0.09 -14.19
N HIS A 86 -27.67 1.19 -14.44
CA HIS A 86 -28.51 1.57 -15.57
C HIS A 86 -27.74 1.60 -16.89
N ARG A 87 -26.73 2.46 -17.00
CA ARG A 87 -25.96 2.68 -18.24
C ARG A 87 -24.47 2.99 -17.99
N GLY A 88 -23.91 2.55 -16.84
CA GLY A 88 -22.48 2.60 -16.58
C GLY A 88 -21.92 3.96 -16.17
N SER A 89 -22.76 5.00 -15.96
CA SER A 89 -22.24 6.30 -15.48
C SER A 89 -21.60 6.17 -14.10
N ARG A 90 -20.49 6.88 -13.85
CA ARG A 90 -19.95 7.05 -12.50
C ARG A 90 -20.99 7.70 -11.59
N ILE A 91 -21.08 7.24 -10.36
CA ILE A 91 -22.00 7.77 -9.33
C ILE A 91 -21.44 9.07 -8.75
N THR A 92 -20.13 9.11 -8.49
CA THR A 92 -19.41 10.29 -8.00
C THR A 92 -18.03 10.38 -8.62
N THR A 93 -17.52 11.62 -8.73
CA THR A 93 -16.15 11.93 -9.16
C THR A 93 -15.36 12.63 -8.04
N GLU A 94 -16.02 12.90 -6.91
CA GLU A 94 -15.37 13.53 -5.77
C GLU A 94 -14.59 12.48 -4.98
N HIS A 95 -13.31 12.73 -4.76
CA HIS A 95 -12.42 11.81 -4.05
C HIS A 95 -12.84 11.50 -2.61
N LYS A 96 -13.48 12.45 -1.95
CA LYS A 96 -14.04 12.31 -0.59
C LYS A 96 -15.34 13.09 -0.46
N GLY A 97 -16.24 12.60 0.38
CA GLY A 97 -17.47 13.32 0.67
C GLY A 97 -18.33 12.61 1.71
N CYS A 98 -19.51 13.18 1.98
CA CYS A 98 -20.51 12.58 2.83
C CYS A 98 -21.86 12.61 2.12
N SER A 99 -22.56 11.48 2.05
CA SER A 99 -23.83 11.37 1.37
C SER A 99 -24.81 10.47 2.12
N LYS A 100 -26.08 10.89 2.17
CA LYS A 100 -27.15 10.06 2.77
C LYS A 100 -27.58 8.90 1.86
N ARG A 101 -27.27 8.98 0.58
CA ARG A 101 -27.57 8.02 -0.48
C ARG A 101 -26.72 8.33 -1.71
N LEU A 102 -26.42 7.33 -2.51
CA LEU A 102 -25.66 7.48 -3.73
C LEU A 102 -26.61 7.71 -4.90
N THR A 103 -26.53 8.86 -5.57
CA THR A 103 -27.44 9.19 -6.69
C THR A 103 -26.66 9.37 -7.98
N CYS A 104 -26.99 8.56 -8.99
CA CYS A 104 -26.41 8.66 -10.31
C CYS A 104 -26.76 10.01 -10.95
N PRO A 105 -25.77 10.79 -11.40
CA PRO A 105 -26.03 12.11 -11.98
C PRO A 105 -26.70 12.07 -13.34
N TYR A 106 -26.73 10.89 -14.00
CA TYR A 106 -27.24 10.77 -15.36
C TYR A 106 -28.78 10.70 -15.41
N HIS A 107 -29.43 9.77 -14.66
CA HIS A 107 -30.87 9.58 -14.69
C HIS A 107 -31.52 9.50 -13.31
N GLY A 108 -30.77 9.88 -12.24
CA GLY A 108 -31.28 9.92 -10.88
C GLY A 108 -31.53 8.56 -10.22
N TRP A 109 -30.97 7.46 -10.78
CA TRP A 109 -31.01 6.19 -10.04
C TRP A 109 -30.33 6.36 -8.71
N THR A 110 -31.01 5.95 -7.64
CA THR A 110 -30.58 6.23 -6.27
C THR A 110 -30.38 4.93 -5.52
N TYR A 111 -29.19 4.81 -4.90
CA TYR A 111 -28.77 3.64 -4.15
C TYR A 111 -28.61 3.97 -2.66
N GLY A 112 -28.82 2.96 -1.84
CA GLY A 112 -28.44 2.97 -0.42
C GLY A 112 -26.94 3.00 -0.21
N LEU A 113 -26.50 3.22 1.02
CA LEU A 113 -25.07 3.15 1.37
C LEU A 113 -24.55 1.70 1.36
N ASP A 114 -25.44 0.73 1.36
CA ASP A 114 -25.20 -0.71 1.18
C ASP A 114 -25.16 -1.15 -0.30
N GLY A 115 -25.39 -0.20 -1.23
CA GLY A 115 -25.44 -0.44 -2.66
C GLY A 115 -26.82 -0.86 -3.19
N SER A 116 -27.84 -1.09 -2.35
CA SER A 116 -29.19 -1.47 -2.81
C SER A 116 -29.85 -0.38 -3.64
N LEU A 117 -30.55 -0.73 -4.74
CA LEU A 117 -31.28 0.26 -5.55
C LEU A 117 -32.56 0.67 -4.83
N ILE A 118 -32.62 1.92 -4.38
CA ILE A 118 -33.78 2.49 -3.65
C ILE A 118 -34.82 3.04 -4.62
N ALA A 119 -34.40 3.81 -5.64
CA ALA A 119 -35.29 4.48 -6.56
C ALA A 119 -34.74 4.48 -8.00
N ALA A 120 -35.63 4.16 -8.95
CA ALA A 120 -35.42 4.24 -10.40
C ALA A 120 -36.75 4.70 -11.03
N ALA A 121 -36.76 5.93 -11.54
CA ALA A 121 -37.97 6.50 -12.13
C ALA A 121 -38.23 5.93 -13.55
N HIS A 122 -39.51 5.90 -13.93
CA HIS A 122 -39.97 5.55 -15.28
C HIS A 122 -39.64 4.13 -15.76
N MET A 123 -39.41 3.19 -14.81
CA MET A 123 -39.23 1.78 -15.12
C MET A 123 -40.58 1.09 -15.31
N SER A 124 -40.58 -0.06 -15.98
CA SER A 124 -41.79 -0.87 -16.20
C SER A 124 -42.35 -1.40 -14.85
N PRO A 125 -43.65 -1.74 -14.78
CA PRO A 125 -44.28 -2.23 -13.55
C PRO A 125 -43.67 -3.56 -13.01
N ASP A 126 -43.08 -4.35 -13.88
CA ASP A 126 -42.42 -5.63 -13.59
C ASP A 126 -40.93 -5.50 -13.26
N PHE A 127 -40.42 -4.26 -13.21
CA PHE A 127 -39.00 -3.99 -12.86
C PHE A 127 -38.74 -4.26 -11.38
N ASP A 128 -37.90 -5.27 -11.11
CA ASP A 128 -37.45 -5.57 -9.75
C ASP A 128 -36.13 -4.84 -9.42
N LYS A 129 -36.21 -3.91 -8.48
CA LYS A 129 -35.03 -3.13 -8.06
C LYS A 129 -33.97 -3.99 -7.37
N SER A 130 -34.32 -5.14 -6.79
CA SER A 130 -33.40 -6.03 -6.11
C SER A 130 -32.30 -6.57 -7.02
N ASP A 131 -32.56 -6.65 -8.33
CA ASP A 131 -31.60 -7.14 -9.34
C ASP A 131 -30.57 -6.10 -9.78
N TYR A 132 -30.76 -4.83 -9.37
CA TYR A 132 -30.00 -3.69 -9.90
C TYR A 132 -29.23 -2.90 -8.82
N GLY A 133 -28.86 -3.53 -7.71
CA GLY A 133 -27.94 -2.96 -6.74
C GLY A 133 -26.54 -2.73 -7.36
N LEU A 134 -25.77 -1.78 -6.81
CA LEU A 134 -24.36 -1.63 -7.17
C LEU A 134 -23.59 -2.92 -6.90
N GLN A 135 -22.68 -3.27 -7.79
CA GLN A 135 -21.81 -4.43 -7.57
C GLN A 135 -20.90 -4.16 -6.38
N LYS A 136 -20.77 -5.17 -5.52
CA LYS A 136 -19.89 -5.11 -4.35
C LYS A 136 -18.52 -5.67 -4.71
N VAL A 137 -17.50 -5.05 -4.15
CA VAL A 137 -16.12 -5.54 -4.17
C VAL A 137 -15.86 -6.18 -2.82
N HIS A 138 -15.10 -7.27 -2.76
CA HIS A 138 -14.71 -7.88 -1.51
C HIS A 138 -13.94 -6.88 -0.64
N LEU A 139 -14.21 -6.86 0.64
CA LEU A 139 -13.64 -5.92 1.58
C LEU A 139 -13.24 -6.65 2.87
N HIS A 140 -12.07 -6.31 3.40
CA HIS A 140 -11.60 -6.73 4.71
C HIS A 140 -11.03 -5.53 5.47
N VAL A 141 -11.35 -5.42 6.76
CA VAL A 141 -10.79 -4.37 7.63
C VAL A 141 -9.84 -5.01 8.61
N PHE A 142 -8.56 -4.71 8.49
CA PHE A 142 -7.52 -5.23 9.35
C PHE A 142 -6.82 -4.08 10.08
N GLN A 143 -6.90 -4.04 11.41
CA GLN A 143 -6.29 -2.98 12.23
C GLN A 143 -6.65 -1.56 11.74
N GLY A 144 -7.89 -1.34 11.32
CA GLY A 144 -8.35 -0.05 10.76
C GLY A 144 -7.98 0.21 9.30
N MET A 145 -7.07 -0.57 8.72
CA MET A 145 -6.73 -0.54 7.30
C MET A 145 -7.81 -1.26 6.50
N ILE A 146 -8.33 -0.62 5.46
CA ILE A 146 -9.36 -1.16 4.57
C ILE A 146 -8.70 -1.74 3.34
N PHE A 147 -8.84 -3.03 3.14
CA PHE A 147 -8.40 -3.75 1.96
C PHE A 147 -9.58 -4.17 1.10
N ILE A 148 -9.40 -4.13 -0.22
CA ILE A 148 -10.40 -4.61 -1.19
C ILE A 148 -9.77 -5.63 -2.13
N ASN A 149 -10.62 -6.47 -2.74
CA ASN A 149 -10.18 -7.45 -3.72
C ASN A 149 -11.26 -7.64 -4.79
N PHE A 150 -10.86 -7.62 -6.07
CA PHE A 150 -11.76 -7.73 -7.21
C PHE A 150 -12.01 -9.18 -7.68
N ALA A 151 -11.25 -10.15 -7.18
CA ALA A 151 -11.40 -11.54 -7.57
C ALA A 151 -12.82 -12.06 -7.26
N GLU A 152 -13.35 -12.94 -8.10
CA GLU A 152 -14.63 -13.60 -7.83
C GLU A 152 -14.58 -14.41 -6.52
N THR A 153 -13.44 -15.05 -6.25
CA THR A 153 -13.16 -15.77 -5.01
C THR A 153 -11.77 -15.37 -4.50
N PRO A 154 -11.68 -14.32 -3.67
CA PRO A 154 -10.41 -13.85 -3.16
C PRO A 154 -9.78 -14.89 -2.20
N ARG A 155 -8.46 -14.88 -2.12
CA ARG A 155 -7.74 -15.64 -1.09
C ARG A 155 -8.15 -15.13 0.29
N PRO A 156 -8.34 -16.02 1.29
CA PRO A 156 -8.68 -15.60 2.64
C PRO A 156 -7.63 -14.65 3.21
N PHE A 157 -8.08 -13.58 3.85
CA PHE A 157 -7.20 -12.60 4.49
C PHE A 157 -6.61 -13.12 5.81
N ASP A 158 -7.18 -14.18 6.36
CA ASP A 158 -6.85 -14.76 7.68
C ASP A 158 -5.35 -15.07 7.84
N VAL A 159 -4.67 -15.48 6.77
CA VAL A 159 -3.22 -15.78 6.80
C VAL A 159 -2.42 -14.52 7.10
N ILE A 160 -2.76 -13.41 6.44
CA ILE A 160 -2.14 -12.09 6.67
C ILE A 160 -2.43 -11.63 8.10
N GLU A 161 -3.67 -11.76 8.54
CA GLU A 161 -4.11 -11.34 9.86
C GLU A 161 -3.46 -12.14 10.99
N ASN A 162 -3.28 -13.45 10.81
CA ASN A 162 -2.61 -14.32 11.77
C ASN A 162 -1.12 -13.98 11.93
N ASP A 163 -0.44 -13.65 10.84
CA ASP A 163 0.99 -13.36 10.86
C ASP A 163 1.28 -11.92 11.32
N LEU A 164 0.58 -10.93 10.75
CA LEU A 164 0.81 -9.52 11.08
C LEU A 164 0.05 -9.04 12.32
N GLY A 165 -1.03 -9.71 12.71
CA GLY A 165 -1.88 -9.29 13.83
C GLY A 165 -1.13 -9.17 15.17
N PRO A 166 -0.38 -10.18 15.61
CA PRO A 166 0.44 -10.08 16.82
C PRO A 166 1.46 -8.93 16.76
N TYR A 167 2.13 -8.79 15.61
CA TYR A 167 3.13 -7.76 15.34
C TYR A 167 2.59 -6.33 15.42
N LEU A 168 1.39 -6.09 14.86
CA LEU A 168 0.79 -4.75 14.78
C LEU A 168 -0.09 -4.39 15.98
N ARG A 169 -0.50 -5.38 16.80
CA ARG A 169 -1.42 -5.18 17.93
C ARG A 169 -1.01 -4.06 18.89
N PRO A 170 0.27 -3.93 19.29
CA PRO A 170 0.68 -2.87 20.21
C PRO A 170 0.48 -1.46 19.68
N LEU A 171 0.51 -1.28 18.35
CA LEU A 171 0.35 0.02 17.68
C LEU A 171 -1.09 0.52 17.67
N ARG A 172 -2.09 -0.37 17.90
CA ARG A 172 -3.52 -0.04 17.93
C ARG A 172 -3.95 0.82 16.74
N LEU A 173 -3.57 0.40 15.53
CA LEU A 173 -3.93 1.12 14.30
C LEU A 173 -5.45 1.24 14.14
N ASP A 174 -6.22 0.30 14.70
CA ASP A 174 -7.68 0.35 14.78
C ASP A 174 -8.23 1.60 15.49
N LYS A 175 -7.43 2.24 16.37
CA LYS A 175 -7.76 3.47 17.09
C LYS A 175 -6.99 4.69 16.62
N ALA A 176 -6.09 4.51 15.67
CA ALA A 176 -5.30 5.59 15.11
C ALA A 176 -6.12 6.44 14.13
N LYS A 177 -5.56 7.58 13.74
CA LYS A 177 -6.17 8.45 12.72
C LYS A 177 -5.15 8.90 11.69
N VAL A 178 -5.65 9.14 10.48
CA VAL A 178 -4.89 9.78 9.43
C VAL A 178 -4.69 11.26 9.79
N ALA A 179 -3.42 11.66 9.95
CA ALA A 179 -3.02 13.05 10.16
C ALA A 179 -2.87 13.78 8.83
N HIS A 180 -2.31 13.11 7.82
CA HIS A 180 -2.07 13.70 6.50
C HIS A 180 -2.05 12.62 5.41
N ARG A 181 -2.39 13.01 4.18
CA ARG A 181 -2.22 12.22 2.97
C ARG A 181 -1.67 13.08 1.85
N GLN A 182 -0.71 12.56 1.12
CA GLN A 182 -0.12 13.23 -0.04
C GLN A 182 0.11 12.21 -1.16
N SER A 183 -0.25 12.59 -2.39
CA SER A 183 -0.02 11.80 -3.60
C SER A 183 1.14 12.38 -4.41
N TYR A 184 2.04 11.51 -4.84
CA TYR A 184 3.16 11.83 -5.72
C TYR A 184 2.95 11.11 -7.04
N LYS A 185 2.69 11.86 -8.09
CA LYS A 185 2.56 11.30 -9.44
C LYS A 185 3.93 10.90 -9.97
N ILE A 186 4.08 9.64 -10.33
CA ILE A 186 5.31 9.07 -10.87
C ILE A 186 5.06 8.71 -12.34
N ASN A 187 5.77 9.37 -13.25
CA ASN A 187 5.71 9.05 -14.67
C ASN A 187 6.63 7.86 -14.95
N SER A 188 6.17 6.69 -14.57
CA SER A 188 6.93 5.45 -14.66
C SER A 188 5.98 4.25 -14.60
N ASN A 189 6.43 3.10 -15.12
CA ASN A 189 5.77 1.85 -14.86
C ASN A 189 5.83 1.52 -13.36
N TRP A 190 4.74 0.96 -12.82
CA TRP A 190 4.56 0.66 -11.39
C TRP A 190 5.66 -0.24 -10.81
N LYS A 191 6.23 -1.14 -11.63
CA LYS A 191 7.28 -2.07 -11.19
C LYS A 191 8.53 -1.34 -10.71
N PHE A 192 8.95 -0.27 -11.39
CA PHE A 192 10.10 0.52 -10.92
C PHE A 192 9.89 1.11 -9.53
N ALA A 193 8.67 1.55 -9.21
CA ALA A 193 8.35 2.06 -7.88
C ALA A 193 8.38 0.96 -6.81
N VAL A 194 7.86 -0.22 -7.14
CA VAL A 194 7.87 -1.38 -6.24
C VAL A 194 9.27 -1.96 -6.07
N GLU A 195 10.04 -2.10 -7.14
CA GLU A 195 11.43 -2.56 -7.11
C GLU A 195 12.30 -1.62 -6.26
N ASN A 196 12.16 -0.30 -6.43
CA ASN A 196 12.85 0.71 -5.63
C ASN A 196 12.54 0.55 -4.14
N TYR A 197 11.27 0.35 -3.74
CA TYR A 197 10.91 0.21 -2.33
C TYR A 197 11.41 -1.11 -1.69
N LYS A 198 11.71 -2.13 -2.48
CA LYS A 198 12.10 -3.46 -1.97
C LYS A 198 13.55 -3.58 -1.53
N GLU A 199 14.38 -2.60 -1.84
CA GLU A 199 15.79 -2.61 -1.50
C GLU A 199 16.24 -1.24 -0.94
N CYS A 200 17.36 -1.21 -0.23
CA CYS A 200 17.95 0.03 0.29
C CYS A 200 19.38 0.24 -0.21
N TYR A 201 19.74 -0.39 -1.31
CA TYR A 201 21.06 -0.19 -1.96
C TYR A 201 21.18 1.23 -2.53
N HIS A 202 20.07 1.80 -3.01
CA HIS A 202 20.00 3.20 -3.47
C HIS A 202 19.93 4.23 -2.34
N CYS A 203 19.54 3.83 -1.11
CA CYS A 203 19.25 4.79 -0.03
C CYS A 203 20.42 5.70 0.29
N GLY A 204 21.65 5.16 0.29
CA GLY A 204 22.86 5.94 0.57
C GLY A 204 23.11 7.09 -0.40
N PRO A 205 23.12 6.86 -1.71
CA PRO A 205 23.33 7.89 -2.72
C PRO A 205 22.12 8.78 -2.99
N ALA A 206 20.88 8.27 -2.86
CA ALA A 206 19.67 8.98 -3.25
C ALA A 206 19.10 9.88 -2.15
N HIS A 207 19.00 9.37 -0.90
CA HIS A 207 18.44 10.11 0.24
C HIS A 207 19.20 9.82 1.54
N PRO A 208 20.35 10.44 1.73
CA PRO A 208 21.22 10.21 2.89
C PRO A 208 20.57 10.58 4.22
N GLU A 209 19.54 11.41 4.24
CA GLU A 209 18.73 11.73 5.43
C GLU A 209 18.01 10.50 5.99
N TYR A 210 17.53 9.59 5.14
CA TYR A 210 16.96 8.31 5.54
C TYR A 210 18.06 7.32 5.97
N SER A 211 19.06 7.09 5.10
CA SER A 211 20.06 6.05 5.30
C SER A 211 20.95 6.26 6.52
N ARG A 212 21.15 7.53 6.96
CA ARG A 212 21.93 7.82 8.15
C ARG A 212 21.25 7.40 9.47
N ALA A 213 19.93 7.24 9.45
CA ALA A 213 19.13 6.90 10.61
C ALA A 213 18.69 5.43 10.65
N HIS A 214 18.62 4.76 9.50
CA HIS A 214 18.12 3.39 9.37
C HIS A 214 19.28 2.40 9.16
N SER A 215 19.17 1.21 9.76
CA SER A 215 20.27 0.24 9.85
C SER A 215 20.40 -0.71 8.66
N LEU A 216 19.57 -0.59 7.62
CA LEU A 216 19.40 -1.57 6.54
C LEU A 216 20.66 -1.85 5.70
N ALA A 217 21.66 -0.97 5.71
CA ALA A 217 22.91 -1.13 4.98
C ALA A 217 24.15 -1.26 5.91
N LEU A 218 23.92 -1.72 7.17
CA LEU A 218 25.04 -1.93 8.10
C LEU A 218 25.79 -3.24 7.81
N PRO A 219 27.11 -3.28 8.09
CA PRO A 219 27.83 -4.54 8.22
C PRO A 219 27.16 -5.46 9.25
N GLU A 220 27.12 -6.77 8.94
CA GLU A 220 26.40 -7.79 9.74
C GLU A 220 26.73 -7.73 11.23
N ASP A 221 28.02 -7.70 11.59
CA ASP A 221 28.49 -7.66 12.98
C ASP A 221 28.04 -6.41 13.75
N ARG A 222 27.81 -5.31 13.04
CA ARG A 222 27.27 -4.08 13.62
C ARG A 222 25.76 -4.14 13.72
N TYR A 223 25.09 -4.64 12.69
CA TYR A 223 23.63 -4.84 12.69
C TYR A 223 23.20 -5.73 13.86
N GLU A 224 23.88 -6.86 14.06
CA GLU A 224 23.61 -7.78 15.17
C GLU A 224 23.71 -7.11 16.56
N ARG A 225 24.73 -6.28 16.77
CA ARG A 225 24.88 -5.55 18.04
C ARG A 225 23.77 -4.54 18.30
N GLU A 226 23.39 -3.76 17.28
CA GLU A 226 22.29 -2.79 17.40
C GLU A 226 20.96 -3.53 17.58
N MET A 227 20.76 -4.66 16.89
CA MET A 227 19.58 -5.50 17.01
C MET A 227 19.45 -6.11 18.41
N GLN A 228 20.56 -6.61 18.98
CA GLN A 228 20.56 -7.12 20.36
C GLN A 228 20.15 -6.04 21.37
N ALA A 229 20.67 -4.82 21.21
CA ALA A 229 20.31 -3.70 22.07
C ALA A 229 18.83 -3.31 21.96
N LEU A 230 18.26 -3.38 20.73
CA LEU A 230 16.83 -3.16 20.50
C LEU A 230 15.99 -4.22 21.20
N LEU A 231 16.31 -5.51 21.01
CA LEU A 231 15.59 -6.63 21.64
C LEU A 231 15.58 -6.56 23.17
N GLU A 232 16.67 -6.11 23.79
CA GLU A 232 16.75 -5.91 25.25
C GLU A 232 15.81 -4.79 25.74
N LYS A 233 15.58 -3.76 24.91
CA LYS A 233 14.76 -2.60 25.26
C LYS A 233 13.26 -2.81 25.02
N MET A 234 12.89 -3.56 24.01
CA MET A 234 11.51 -3.74 23.54
C MET A 234 10.49 -4.13 24.62
N PRO A 235 10.77 -5.08 25.55
CA PRO A 235 9.79 -5.46 26.57
C PRO A 235 9.39 -4.31 27.50
N ALA A 236 10.34 -3.41 27.82
CA ALA A 236 10.06 -2.23 28.64
C ALA A 236 9.15 -1.24 27.90
N CYS A 237 9.21 -1.21 26.58
CA CYS A 237 8.38 -0.36 25.70
C CYS A 237 6.99 -0.95 25.43
N GLY A 238 6.71 -2.18 25.90
CA GLY A 238 5.41 -2.84 25.70
C GLY A 238 5.35 -3.70 24.43
N LEU A 239 6.51 -4.03 23.86
CA LEU A 239 6.64 -4.91 22.70
C LEU A 239 7.08 -6.32 23.13
N ASN A 240 6.61 -7.35 22.43
CA ASN A 240 7.00 -8.73 22.67
C ASN A 240 8.01 -9.17 21.60
N ASN A 241 9.19 -9.62 22.02
CA ASN A 241 10.23 -10.05 21.11
C ASN A 241 9.81 -11.20 20.18
N ASP A 242 8.97 -12.14 20.67
CA ASP A 242 8.51 -13.28 19.90
C ASP A 242 7.59 -12.85 18.73
N ASP A 243 6.84 -11.76 18.90
CA ASP A 243 5.95 -11.21 17.87
C ASP A 243 6.73 -10.39 16.82
N MET A 244 8.00 -10.04 17.10
CA MET A 244 8.82 -9.16 16.27
C MET A 244 9.86 -9.91 15.42
N VAL A 245 9.74 -11.22 15.33
CA VAL A 245 10.63 -12.03 14.47
C VAL A 245 10.37 -11.68 13.01
N LYS A 246 11.46 -11.46 12.26
CA LYS A 246 11.41 -11.22 10.81
C LYS A 246 10.68 -12.36 10.11
N GLY A 247 9.66 -12.01 9.34
CA GLY A 247 8.95 -12.91 8.44
C GLY A 247 8.87 -12.32 7.04
N TYR A 248 9.15 -13.13 6.04
CA TYR A 248 8.95 -12.79 4.64
C TYR A 248 8.37 -14.00 3.93
N GLU A 249 7.14 -13.84 3.47
CA GLU A 249 6.43 -14.84 2.71
C GLU A 249 5.98 -14.22 1.39
N LEU A 250 6.71 -14.53 0.32
CA LEU A 250 6.13 -14.57 -1.01
C LEU A 250 5.32 -15.87 -1.00
N GLY A 251 4.01 -15.76 -0.78
CA GLY A 251 3.19 -16.95 -0.69
C GLY A 251 3.33 -17.79 -1.96
N GLU A 252 3.50 -19.12 -1.81
CA GLU A 252 3.26 -20.06 -2.90
C GLU A 252 1.86 -19.83 -3.51
N GLU A 253 0.98 -19.18 -2.74
CA GLU A 253 -0.34 -18.76 -3.14
C GLU A 253 -0.36 -17.26 -3.47
N PHE A 254 -0.60 -16.95 -4.71
CA PHE A 254 -0.79 -15.64 -5.27
C PHE A 254 -1.73 -14.75 -4.43
N GLY A 255 -1.33 -13.52 -4.15
CA GLY A 255 -2.15 -12.54 -3.41
C GLY A 255 -2.00 -12.55 -1.89
N LEU A 256 -1.19 -13.46 -1.32
CA LEU A 256 -0.87 -13.50 0.11
C LEU A 256 0.56 -13.03 0.42
N ASP A 257 1.15 -12.23 -0.48
CA ASP A 257 2.46 -11.62 -0.26
C ASP A 257 2.42 -10.72 0.98
N ARG A 258 3.28 -11.00 1.94
CA ARG A 258 3.39 -10.28 3.20
C ARG A 258 4.79 -10.37 3.78
N ALA A 259 5.21 -9.32 4.46
CA ALA A 259 6.46 -9.34 5.21
C ALA A 259 6.33 -8.44 6.43
N TRP A 260 7.17 -8.68 7.41
CA TRP A 260 7.36 -7.84 8.59
C TRP A 260 8.78 -7.97 9.10
N GLU A 261 9.33 -6.85 9.54
CA GLU A 261 10.66 -6.78 10.13
C GLU A 261 10.72 -5.63 11.13
N HIS A 262 11.34 -5.89 12.28
CA HIS A 262 11.67 -4.86 13.24
C HIS A 262 13.19 -4.70 13.30
N TYR A 263 13.68 -3.48 13.08
CA TYR A 263 15.11 -3.20 13.00
C TYR A 263 15.47 -1.90 13.72
N PRO A 264 16.71 -1.77 14.21
CA PRO A 264 17.14 -0.63 15.00
C PRO A 264 17.32 0.62 14.17
N LEU A 265 16.97 1.77 14.75
CA LEU A 265 17.39 3.08 14.30
C LEU A 265 18.79 3.40 14.85
N LEU A 266 19.54 4.26 14.15
CA LEU A 266 20.92 4.57 14.42
C LEU A 266 21.11 5.97 15.03
N ARG A 267 22.30 6.22 15.60
CA ARG A 267 22.77 7.55 16.01
C ARG A 267 21.86 8.26 17.02
N GLY A 268 21.19 7.50 17.88
CA GLY A 268 20.30 8.06 18.90
C GLY A 268 18.95 8.56 18.36
N HIS A 269 18.59 8.19 17.14
CA HIS A 269 17.24 8.35 16.62
C HIS A 269 16.30 7.41 17.37
N VAL A 270 15.14 7.92 17.77
CA VAL A 270 14.10 7.11 18.44
C VAL A 270 12.84 7.01 17.56
N THR A 271 12.79 7.77 16.46
CA THR A 271 11.72 7.76 15.47
C THR A 271 12.23 8.22 14.10
N GLY A 272 11.43 8.02 13.06
CA GLY A 272 11.69 8.48 11.69
C GLY A 272 11.37 9.97 11.50
N SER A 273 12.27 10.85 11.94
CA SER A 273 12.14 12.31 11.81
C SER A 273 13.46 12.96 11.38
N GLU A 274 13.45 14.26 11.09
CA GLU A 274 14.63 15.01 10.64
C GLU A 274 15.79 14.92 11.63
N ASP A 275 15.49 15.06 12.93
CA ASP A 275 16.45 15.07 14.01
C ASP A 275 16.45 13.78 14.88
N GLY A 276 15.63 12.79 14.49
CA GLY A 276 15.44 11.54 15.22
C GLY A 276 14.67 11.66 16.53
N GLN A 277 14.12 12.86 16.83
CA GLN A 277 13.35 13.11 18.03
C GLN A 277 11.85 12.90 17.80
N PRO A 278 11.08 12.61 18.85
CA PRO A 278 9.63 12.42 18.75
C PRO A 278 8.91 13.54 18.01
N VAL A 279 7.96 13.18 17.16
CA VAL A 279 7.16 14.11 16.36
C VAL A 279 5.67 14.04 16.67
N ALA A 280 5.25 12.99 17.39
CA ALA A 280 3.87 12.82 17.85
C ALA A 280 3.85 12.05 19.19
N PRO A 281 2.68 11.93 19.87
CA PRO A 281 2.50 11.05 21.01
C PRO A 281 2.65 9.58 20.62
N LEU A 282 3.02 8.74 21.60
CA LEU A 282 3.16 7.29 21.41
C LEU A 282 1.89 6.67 20.80
N MET A 283 2.10 5.72 19.92
CA MET A 283 1.04 4.92 19.31
C MET A 283 0.48 3.88 20.30
N GLY A 284 -0.82 3.71 20.24
CA GLY A 284 -1.54 2.60 20.86
C GLY A 284 -1.21 2.32 22.32
N ASP A 285 -0.75 1.11 22.58
CA ASP A 285 -0.45 0.59 23.93
C ASP A 285 1.05 0.71 24.28
N LEU A 286 1.86 1.36 23.44
CA LEU A 286 3.29 1.57 23.69
C LEU A 286 3.53 2.45 24.91
N LYS A 287 4.61 2.16 25.64
CA LYS A 287 4.96 2.81 26.92
C LYS A 287 6.14 3.75 26.82
N ASP A 288 6.99 3.55 25.82
CA ASP A 288 8.19 4.35 25.56
C ASP A 288 8.65 4.12 24.11
N PHE A 289 9.61 4.91 23.66
CA PHE A 289 10.28 4.76 22.38
C PHE A 289 11.32 3.64 22.48
N ASP A 290 11.18 2.61 21.67
CA ASP A 290 12.13 1.51 21.62
C ASP A 290 13.40 1.86 20.82
N GLY A 291 13.29 2.79 19.86
CA GLY A 291 14.36 3.18 18.95
C GLY A 291 14.48 2.23 17.76
N GLY A 292 13.40 1.56 17.43
CA GLY A 292 13.26 0.71 16.26
C GLY A 292 12.29 1.26 15.22
N ALA A 293 12.30 0.63 14.04
CA ALA A 293 11.31 0.80 13.01
C ALA A 293 10.66 -0.55 12.67
N HIS A 294 9.34 -0.55 12.53
CA HIS A 294 8.55 -1.70 12.14
C HIS A 294 8.22 -1.58 10.65
N ASP A 295 8.86 -2.35 9.81
CA ASP A 295 8.51 -2.47 8.40
C ASP A 295 7.50 -3.60 8.23
N PHE A 296 6.44 -3.38 7.47
CA PHE A 296 5.51 -4.43 7.08
C PHE A 296 4.86 -4.13 5.73
N LYS A 297 4.43 -5.19 5.06
CA LYS A 297 3.73 -5.08 3.79
C LYS A 297 2.58 -6.08 3.68
N VAL A 298 1.61 -5.74 2.84
CA VAL A 298 0.50 -6.61 2.43
C VAL A 298 0.30 -6.49 0.92
N GLY A 299 0.47 -7.59 0.22
CA GLY A 299 0.42 -7.61 -1.23
C GLY A 299 1.59 -6.87 -1.89
N PRO A 300 1.56 -6.74 -3.22
CA PRO A 300 2.69 -6.17 -3.97
C PRO A 300 2.75 -4.64 -3.94
N LEU A 301 1.67 -3.95 -3.54
CA LEU A 301 1.51 -2.51 -3.74
C LEU A 301 1.38 -1.68 -2.45
N PHE A 302 1.33 -2.34 -1.28
CA PHE A 302 1.18 -1.67 0.01
C PHE A 302 2.34 -2.01 0.94
N PHE A 303 2.97 -0.97 1.44
CA PHE A 303 4.10 -1.01 2.37
C PHE A 303 3.86 -0.04 3.51
N ALA A 304 4.44 -0.31 4.65
CA ALA A 304 4.30 0.55 5.82
C ALA A 304 5.54 0.54 6.70
N LEU A 305 5.93 1.71 7.17
CA LEU A 305 6.88 1.85 8.25
C LEU A 305 6.20 2.46 9.47
N ALA A 306 6.30 1.77 10.59
CA ALA A 306 5.79 2.24 11.86
C ALA A 306 6.94 2.53 12.82
N TYR A 307 6.78 3.63 13.54
CA TYR A 307 7.63 4.03 14.66
C TYR A 307 6.80 4.06 15.93
N SER A 308 7.44 4.31 17.06
CA SER A 308 6.72 4.36 18.33
C SER A 308 5.68 5.48 18.42
N ASP A 309 5.75 6.52 17.58
CA ASP A 309 4.88 7.71 17.61
C ASP A 309 4.04 7.95 16.36
N HIS A 310 4.35 7.32 15.25
CA HIS A 310 3.57 7.45 14.00
C HIS A 310 3.79 6.27 13.06
N VAL A 311 2.90 6.14 12.08
CA VAL A 311 3.02 5.15 10.99
C VAL A 311 2.88 5.84 9.66
N VAL A 312 3.66 5.40 8.69
CA VAL A 312 3.61 5.88 7.32
C VAL A 312 3.21 4.73 6.40
N PHE A 313 2.10 4.88 5.71
CA PHE A 313 1.63 3.94 4.71
C PHE A 313 2.03 4.42 3.32
N TYR A 314 2.63 3.54 2.56
CA TYR A 314 2.92 3.69 1.14
C TYR A 314 1.97 2.82 0.32
N ARG A 315 1.25 3.42 -0.62
CA ARG A 315 0.48 2.70 -1.61
C ARG A 315 0.95 3.11 -3.00
N PHE A 316 1.44 2.16 -3.76
CA PHE A 316 1.70 2.33 -5.18
C PHE A 316 0.45 1.95 -5.97
N THR A 317 -0.06 2.86 -6.79
CA THR A 317 -1.30 2.67 -7.53
C THR A 317 -1.00 2.74 -9.02
N PRO A 318 -1.00 1.60 -9.74
CA PRO A 318 -0.88 1.58 -11.20
C PRO A 318 -2.08 2.29 -11.83
N LEU A 319 -1.83 3.32 -12.65
CA LEU A 319 -2.87 4.05 -13.38
C LEU A 319 -2.86 3.69 -14.86
N SER A 320 -1.68 3.51 -15.42
CA SER A 320 -1.42 3.05 -16.79
C SER A 320 -0.06 2.37 -16.85
N ILE A 321 0.33 1.91 -18.02
CA ILE A 321 1.63 1.26 -18.23
C ILE A 321 2.83 2.17 -17.87
N ASP A 322 2.67 3.49 -17.97
CA ASP A 322 3.70 4.52 -17.78
C ASP A 322 3.39 5.52 -16.67
N GLN A 323 2.35 5.25 -15.86
CA GLN A 323 1.95 6.11 -14.75
C GLN A 323 1.61 5.29 -13.50
N CYS A 324 2.21 5.68 -12.40
CA CYS A 324 1.93 5.14 -11.09
C CYS A 324 1.83 6.29 -10.07
N ASP A 325 0.80 6.30 -9.23
CA ASP A 325 0.74 7.21 -8.09
C ASP A 325 1.38 6.53 -6.87
N CYS A 326 2.19 7.27 -6.14
CA CYS A 326 2.64 6.92 -4.79
C CYS A 326 1.84 7.76 -3.80
N ASP A 327 0.90 7.11 -3.10
CA ASP A 327 0.14 7.73 -2.03
C ASP A 327 0.80 7.45 -0.69
N ILE A 328 1.16 8.51 0.03
CA ILE A 328 1.66 8.41 1.40
C ILE A 328 0.60 8.88 2.36
N THR A 329 0.38 8.09 3.42
CA THR A 329 -0.57 8.41 4.48
C THR A 329 0.15 8.37 5.83
N TRP A 330 0.20 9.50 6.53
CA TRP A 330 0.74 9.58 7.89
C TRP A 330 -0.37 9.35 8.90
N VAL A 331 -0.13 8.41 9.79
CA VAL A 331 -1.08 7.96 10.81
C VAL A 331 -0.48 8.22 12.19
N VAL A 332 -1.26 8.80 13.08
CA VAL A 332 -0.88 9.11 14.46
C VAL A 332 -1.88 8.54 15.44
N ASN A 333 -1.56 8.59 16.74
CA ASN A 333 -2.50 8.25 17.80
C ASN A 333 -3.82 9.00 17.60
N GLY A 334 -4.96 8.31 17.75
CA GLY A 334 -6.29 8.87 17.48
C GLY A 334 -6.65 10.10 18.31
N ASP A 335 -6.07 10.22 19.51
CA ASP A 335 -6.32 11.34 20.42
C ASP A 335 -5.38 12.54 20.17
N ALA A 336 -4.33 12.39 19.33
CA ALA A 336 -3.35 13.45 19.08
C ALA A 336 -3.95 14.60 18.27
N GLU A 337 -3.71 15.85 18.66
CA GLU A 337 -4.23 17.07 18.03
C GLU A 337 -3.12 17.85 17.30
N GLU A 338 -3.32 18.18 16.02
CA GLU A 338 -2.39 19.02 15.26
C GLU A 338 -2.24 20.40 15.91
N GLY A 339 -1.01 20.89 15.93
CA GLY A 339 -0.64 22.19 16.54
C GLY A 339 -0.55 22.17 18.06
N LYS A 340 -0.92 21.04 18.71
CA LYS A 340 -0.80 20.84 20.16
C LYS A 340 0.13 19.67 20.47
N ASP A 341 -0.18 18.49 19.93
CA ASP A 341 0.52 17.25 20.24
C ASP A 341 1.52 16.88 19.13
N TYR A 342 1.34 17.39 17.91
CA TYR A 342 2.29 17.26 16.80
C TYR A 342 2.25 18.48 15.86
N ASP A 343 3.37 18.76 15.22
CA ASP A 343 3.51 19.71 14.12
C ASP A 343 3.53 18.94 12.80
N LEU A 344 2.62 19.27 11.89
CA LEU A 344 2.46 18.57 10.63
C LEU A 344 3.73 18.60 9.77
N ALA A 345 4.40 19.76 9.69
CA ALA A 345 5.59 19.89 8.85
C ALA A 345 6.74 18.98 9.34
N ARG A 346 6.91 18.86 10.68
CA ARG A 346 7.89 17.95 11.27
C ARG A 346 7.52 16.48 11.06
N LEU A 347 6.22 16.15 11.18
CA LEU A 347 5.72 14.78 11.03
C LEU A 347 5.96 14.25 9.62
N ILE A 348 5.72 15.07 8.59
CA ILE A 348 5.80 14.62 7.19
C ILE A 348 7.21 14.72 6.60
N TRP A 349 8.11 15.50 7.19
CA TRP A 349 9.37 15.94 6.56
C TRP A 349 10.20 14.79 5.99
N LEU A 350 10.53 13.77 6.80
CA LEU A 350 11.44 12.70 6.37
C LEU A 350 10.91 11.99 5.12
N TRP A 351 9.63 11.62 5.15
CA TRP A 351 9.03 10.84 4.09
C TRP A 351 8.69 11.66 2.86
N ASP A 352 8.42 12.96 3.01
CA ASP A 352 8.26 13.86 1.89
C ASP A 352 9.58 14.01 1.10
N VAL A 353 10.70 14.28 1.78
CA VAL A 353 12.00 14.45 1.11
C VAL A 353 12.50 13.14 0.51
N THR A 354 12.33 12.01 1.19
CA THR A 354 12.69 10.68 0.72
C THR A 354 11.91 10.34 -0.54
N THR A 355 10.59 10.46 -0.51
CA THR A 355 9.73 10.12 -1.66
C THR A 355 9.98 11.01 -2.87
N GLN A 356 10.30 12.29 -2.68
CA GLN A 356 10.67 13.16 -3.79
C GLN A 356 11.99 12.71 -4.46
N ALA A 357 12.96 12.26 -3.66
CA ALA A 357 14.21 11.71 -4.19
C ALA A 357 13.96 10.39 -4.94
N ASP A 358 13.17 9.47 -4.35
CA ASP A 358 12.80 8.20 -4.97
C ASP A 358 12.04 8.40 -6.27
N LYS A 359 11.03 9.27 -6.29
CA LYS A 359 10.31 9.63 -7.50
C LYS A 359 11.25 10.02 -8.63
N LYS A 360 12.29 10.81 -8.32
CA LYS A 360 13.26 11.24 -9.33
C LYS A 360 14.04 10.06 -9.91
N ILE A 361 14.61 9.21 -9.06
CA ILE A 361 15.43 8.08 -9.56
C ILE A 361 14.58 6.99 -10.22
N ILE A 362 13.34 6.78 -9.78
CA ILE A 362 12.38 5.88 -10.43
C ILE A 362 12.08 6.35 -11.86
N GLN A 363 11.83 7.65 -12.06
CA GLN A 363 11.59 8.21 -13.38
C GLN A 363 12.84 8.18 -14.26
N ASP A 364 14.01 8.52 -13.70
CA ASP A 364 15.29 8.46 -14.41
C ASP A 364 15.59 7.00 -14.85
N ASN A 365 15.27 6.00 -14.02
CA ASN A 365 15.43 4.58 -14.36
C ASN A 365 14.44 4.16 -15.46
N HIS A 366 13.17 4.56 -15.37
CA HIS A 366 12.19 4.34 -16.43
C HIS A 366 12.70 4.88 -17.77
N ASP A 367 13.13 6.14 -17.81
CA ASP A 367 13.65 6.78 -19.03
C ASP A 367 14.89 6.05 -19.58
N GLY A 368 15.75 5.53 -18.70
CA GLY A 368 16.92 4.74 -19.10
C GLY A 368 16.54 3.41 -19.75
N VAL A 369 15.56 2.71 -19.21
CA VAL A 369 15.07 1.43 -19.76
C VAL A 369 14.36 1.60 -21.10
N MET A 370 13.78 2.77 -21.38
CA MET A 370 13.22 3.08 -22.70
C MET A 370 14.27 3.19 -23.82
N SER A 371 15.56 3.20 -23.49
CA SER A 371 16.64 3.22 -24.49
C SER A 371 16.70 1.89 -25.25
N ARG A 372 16.77 1.96 -26.58
CA ARG A 372 17.01 0.78 -27.44
C ARG A 372 18.35 0.07 -27.16
N TYR A 373 19.22 0.66 -26.35
CA TYR A 373 20.51 0.10 -25.94
C TYR A 373 20.48 -0.44 -24.52
N PHE A 374 19.33 -0.41 -23.85
CA PHE A 374 19.20 -1.00 -22.53
C PHE A 374 19.44 -2.52 -22.58
N ILE A 375 20.25 -3.00 -21.67
CA ILE A 375 20.49 -4.42 -21.42
C ILE A 375 20.33 -4.63 -19.92
N PRO A 376 19.49 -5.60 -19.47
CA PRO A 376 19.32 -5.91 -18.06
C PRO A 376 20.67 -6.20 -17.37
N GLY A 377 20.90 -5.54 -16.23
CA GLY A 377 22.09 -5.75 -15.39
C GLY A 377 21.81 -6.74 -14.25
N PRO A 378 22.88 -7.25 -13.58
CA PRO A 378 22.73 -8.13 -12.43
C PRO A 378 22.31 -7.37 -11.18
N PHE A 379 21.54 -8.03 -10.31
CA PHE A 379 21.28 -7.57 -8.95
C PHE A 379 22.50 -7.75 -8.05
N SER A 380 22.62 -6.88 -7.05
CA SER A 380 23.63 -6.98 -5.98
C SER A 380 23.11 -7.87 -4.84
N GLU A 381 23.98 -8.22 -3.89
CA GLU A 381 23.59 -8.94 -2.67
C GLU A 381 22.60 -8.17 -1.79
N PHE A 382 22.49 -6.85 -1.96
CA PHE A 382 21.51 -5.99 -1.24
C PHE A 382 20.12 -5.95 -1.90
N GLU A 383 19.94 -6.64 -3.03
CA GLU A 383 18.72 -6.65 -3.83
C GLU A 383 18.05 -8.04 -3.87
N ASP A 384 18.33 -8.92 -2.88
CA ASP A 384 17.81 -10.28 -2.82
C ASP A 384 16.28 -10.32 -2.76
N VAL A 385 15.66 -9.35 -2.09
CA VAL A 385 14.19 -9.23 -2.02
C VAL A 385 13.61 -8.80 -3.37
N THR A 386 14.29 -7.92 -4.10
CA THR A 386 13.89 -7.51 -5.45
C THR A 386 14.03 -8.68 -6.42
N GLN A 387 15.11 -9.45 -6.32
CA GLN A 387 15.28 -10.65 -7.14
C GLN A 387 14.15 -11.66 -6.93
N LYS A 388 13.82 -12.01 -5.68
CA LYS A 388 12.71 -12.92 -5.36
C LYS A 388 11.37 -12.40 -5.88
N TRP A 389 11.16 -11.09 -5.82
CA TRP A 389 9.96 -10.48 -6.37
C TRP A 389 9.89 -10.58 -7.89
N VAL A 390 11.00 -10.41 -8.60
CA VAL A 390 11.09 -10.61 -10.06
C VAL A 390 10.76 -12.04 -10.43
N GLU A 391 11.31 -13.04 -9.72
CA GLU A 391 11.00 -14.45 -9.92
C GLU A 391 9.50 -14.73 -9.73
N TRP A 392 8.91 -14.25 -8.63
CA TRP A 392 7.48 -14.33 -8.36
C TRP A 392 6.64 -13.67 -9.47
N TYR A 393 7.03 -12.48 -9.92
CA TYR A 393 6.34 -11.77 -10.99
C TYR A 393 6.34 -12.56 -12.31
N LEU A 394 7.49 -13.12 -12.69
CA LEU A 394 7.60 -13.94 -13.88
C LEU A 394 6.76 -15.23 -13.80
N ASP A 395 6.67 -15.84 -12.61
CA ASP A 395 5.85 -17.04 -12.40
C ASP A 395 4.35 -16.75 -12.57
N ILE A 396 3.89 -15.57 -12.17
CA ILE A 396 2.51 -15.15 -12.36
C ILE A 396 2.17 -14.94 -13.84
N LEU A 397 3.13 -14.51 -14.63
CA LEU A 397 2.91 -14.28 -16.06
C LEU A 397 2.95 -15.55 -16.91
N LYS A 398 3.43 -16.68 -16.39
CA LYS A 398 3.37 -17.98 -17.09
C LYS A 398 1.92 -18.49 -17.17
#